data_561d50c254381acab6db63ac621fee93
#
_entry.id   561d50c254381acab6db63ac621fee93
#
_cell.length_a   1.000
_cell.length_b   1.000
_cell.length_c   1.000
_cell.angle_alpha   90.00
_cell.angle_beta   90.00
_cell.angle_gamma   90.00
#
_symmetry.space_group_name_H-M   'P 1'
#
loop_
_entity.id
_entity.type
_entity.pdbx_description
1 polymer ?
#
loop_
_entity_poly.entity_id
_entity_poly.type
_entity_poly.pdbx_seq_one_letter_code
_entity_poly.pdbx_strand_id
1 'polypeptide(L)'
;MTASPDALTDAQTRQLLVYLAAAHMAGGAGAHEATEDVVRAARAIGLPGAQINATPDGVTLSLGHGAPATFESIEGSLRLDQTARVAGIQHGLETGALTPTAALDALKGLRAQRARFPVTGMYLGGFTVAAGIAGILQPTWPSVLFAAVASPITIALIRLTGRRLVPSALLPLFAGFLVAAAAFAAFQAGFITSPLRTMLPPVAVLLPGALLVTGLSELVAGAMVSGASRLAYGTAQLVMFAAGVAGASILLDVPPEAFANARVDEIGPLAGFVGLFLLTLGICFMESVPRRLAPGVLFVTASTYVTQWSVQNWVDAPAWGGALAGAFVASFSAWVIALVRPTLSRMVLFLPSFWLLVPGSLGLVTVTQLGIDPRESWPTAMNATSVVLAIALGLVFGTSAARALRFTIRRGLRRRADARAASTLVE
;
A
#
# COMPACT_ATOMS: atom_id res chain seq x y z
N MET A 1 26.62 -27.26 -29.50
CA MET A 1 25.72 -27.05 -28.37
C MET A 1 24.36 -26.61 -28.93
N THR A 2 23.44 -27.54 -29.09
CA THR A 2 22.05 -27.23 -29.50
C THR A 2 21.40 -26.52 -28.35
N ALA A 3 20.94 -25.28 -28.58
CA ALA A 3 20.17 -24.53 -27.61
C ALA A 3 18.94 -25.37 -27.19
N SER A 4 18.72 -25.50 -25.89
CA SER A 4 17.49 -26.14 -25.38
C SER A 4 16.29 -25.40 -26.00
N PRO A 5 15.23 -26.11 -26.46
CA PRO A 5 14.05 -25.46 -27.04
C PRO A 5 13.32 -24.47 -26.10
N ASP A 6 13.69 -24.47 -24.82
CA ASP A 6 13.15 -23.54 -23.78
C ASP A 6 14.05 -22.33 -23.50
N ALA A 7 15.17 -22.14 -24.21
CA ALA A 7 16.06 -20.99 -24.00
C ALA A 7 15.47 -19.73 -24.65
N LEU A 8 15.19 -18.72 -23.81
CA LEU A 8 14.81 -17.38 -24.30
C LEU A 8 15.97 -16.71 -25.06
N THR A 9 15.65 -15.94 -26.08
CA THR A 9 16.61 -15.00 -26.67
C THR A 9 16.96 -13.90 -25.66
N ASP A 10 18.09 -13.21 -25.86
CA ASP A 10 18.48 -12.08 -25.02
C ASP A 10 17.39 -11.00 -24.95
N ALA A 11 16.68 -10.76 -26.05
CA ALA A 11 15.57 -9.82 -26.10
C ALA A 11 14.37 -10.30 -25.23
N GLN A 12 14.00 -11.55 -25.29
CA GLN A 12 12.96 -12.15 -24.48
C GLN A 12 13.34 -12.20 -23.00
N THR A 13 14.61 -12.45 -22.70
CA THR A 13 15.14 -12.45 -21.33
C THR A 13 15.09 -11.05 -20.72
N ARG A 14 15.47 -10.01 -21.48
CA ARG A 14 15.27 -8.62 -21.06
C ARG A 14 13.79 -8.33 -20.80
N GLN A 15 12.91 -8.75 -21.72
CA GLN A 15 11.47 -8.56 -21.60
C GLN A 15 10.90 -9.24 -20.34
N LEU A 16 11.32 -10.47 -20.03
CA LEU A 16 10.93 -11.18 -18.81
C LEU A 16 11.28 -10.38 -17.56
N LEU A 17 12.54 -9.96 -17.45
CA LEU A 17 13.03 -9.30 -16.24
C LEU A 17 12.45 -7.89 -16.08
N VAL A 18 12.29 -7.14 -17.19
CA VAL A 18 11.71 -5.80 -17.12
C VAL A 18 10.20 -5.87 -16.81
N TYR A 19 9.48 -6.85 -17.36
CA TYR A 19 8.07 -7.07 -17.00
C TYR A 19 7.88 -7.50 -15.55
N LEU A 20 8.80 -8.32 -15.03
CA LEU A 20 8.79 -8.70 -13.62
C LEU A 20 8.99 -7.48 -12.71
N ALA A 21 9.96 -6.61 -13.04
CA ALA A 21 10.21 -5.39 -12.29
C ALA A 21 9.01 -4.42 -12.35
N ALA A 22 8.47 -4.16 -13.55
CA ALA A 22 7.29 -3.33 -13.74
C ALA A 22 6.07 -3.88 -12.99
N ALA A 23 5.88 -5.20 -12.97
CA ALA A 23 4.80 -5.85 -12.22
C ALA A 23 4.97 -5.71 -10.70
N HIS A 24 6.19 -5.81 -10.16
CA HIS A 24 6.45 -5.54 -8.74
C HIS A 24 6.13 -4.09 -8.37
N MET A 25 6.58 -3.14 -9.18
CA MET A 25 6.30 -1.72 -8.99
C MET A 25 4.81 -1.40 -9.06
N ALA A 26 4.11 -1.93 -10.07
CA ALA A 26 2.65 -1.81 -10.21
C ALA A 26 1.89 -2.49 -9.06
N GLY A 27 2.47 -3.51 -8.43
CA GLY A 27 1.97 -4.19 -7.24
C GLY A 27 2.24 -3.45 -5.93
N GLY A 28 2.83 -2.25 -5.97
CA GLY A 28 3.08 -1.39 -4.80
C GLY A 28 4.47 -1.53 -4.18
N ALA A 29 5.38 -2.31 -4.77
CA ALA A 29 6.76 -2.38 -4.28
C ALA A 29 7.50 -1.06 -4.49
N GLY A 30 8.39 -0.70 -3.56
CA GLY A 30 9.34 0.39 -3.77
C GLY A 30 10.37 0.04 -4.84
N ALA A 31 10.94 1.07 -5.50
CA ALA A 31 11.94 0.89 -6.56
C ALA A 31 13.14 0.03 -6.11
N HIS A 32 13.63 0.30 -4.89
CA HIS A 32 14.72 -0.47 -4.31
C HIS A 32 14.36 -1.97 -4.13
N GLU A 33 13.18 -2.24 -3.61
CA GLU A 33 12.70 -3.62 -3.40
C GLU A 33 12.48 -4.36 -4.72
N ALA A 34 11.84 -3.70 -5.70
CA ALA A 34 11.64 -4.27 -7.03
C ALA A 34 12.97 -4.60 -7.72
N THR A 35 13.97 -3.72 -7.60
CA THR A 35 15.32 -3.94 -8.11
C THR A 35 15.97 -5.15 -7.45
N GLU A 36 15.96 -5.25 -6.12
CA GLU A 36 16.52 -6.40 -5.39
C GLU A 36 15.84 -7.71 -5.79
N ASP A 37 14.52 -7.71 -5.91
CA ASP A 37 13.73 -8.89 -6.25
C ASP A 37 14.08 -9.41 -7.65
N VAL A 38 14.19 -8.51 -8.64
CA VAL A 38 14.52 -8.88 -10.01
C VAL A 38 15.99 -9.27 -10.17
N VAL A 39 16.92 -8.63 -9.45
CA VAL A 39 18.34 -9.07 -9.41
C VAL A 39 18.45 -10.51 -8.87
N ARG A 40 17.64 -10.88 -7.87
CA ARG A 40 17.62 -12.27 -7.39
C ARG A 40 17.09 -13.24 -8.46
N ALA A 41 15.99 -12.90 -9.13
CA ALA A 41 15.45 -13.69 -10.22
C ALA A 41 16.45 -13.84 -11.39
N ALA A 42 17.11 -12.73 -11.77
CA ALA A 42 18.15 -12.73 -12.81
C ALA A 42 19.31 -13.68 -12.46
N ARG A 43 19.80 -13.63 -11.21
CA ARG A 43 20.85 -14.56 -10.74
C ARG A 43 20.41 -16.01 -10.80
N ALA A 44 19.15 -16.30 -10.45
CA ALA A 44 18.61 -17.65 -10.46
C ALA A 44 18.56 -18.26 -11.88
N ILE A 45 18.36 -17.42 -12.90
CA ILE A 45 18.39 -17.83 -14.32
C ILE A 45 19.77 -17.69 -14.98
N GLY A 46 20.85 -17.49 -14.19
CA GLY A 46 22.22 -17.47 -14.67
C GLY A 46 22.73 -16.11 -15.16
N LEU A 47 22.07 -15.00 -14.80
CA LEU A 47 22.42 -13.64 -15.24
C LEU A 47 22.86 -12.74 -14.06
N PRO A 48 24.02 -12.97 -13.45
CA PRO A 48 24.46 -12.22 -12.27
C PRO A 48 24.84 -10.76 -12.59
N GLY A 49 25.09 -10.43 -13.88
CA GLY A 49 25.52 -9.10 -14.34
C GLY A 49 24.38 -8.16 -14.73
N ALA A 50 23.12 -8.58 -14.56
CA ALA A 50 21.98 -7.76 -14.93
C ALA A 50 21.93 -6.44 -14.12
N GLN A 51 21.74 -5.33 -14.82
CA GLN A 51 21.63 -3.97 -14.28
C GLN A 51 20.22 -3.48 -14.44
N ILE A 52 19.64 -2.97 -13.35
CA ILE A 52 18.24 -2.56 -13.30
C ILE A 52 18.16 -1.19 -12.64
N ASN A 53 17.44 -0.28 -13.30
CA ASN A 53 17.05 1.00 -12.74
C ASN A 53 15.53 1.12 -12.78
N ALA A 54 14.90 1.20 -11.60
CA ALA A 54 13.46 1.35 -11.44
C ALA A 54 13.11 2.76 -10.97
N THR A 55 12.15 3.37 -11.65
CA THR A 55 11.54 4.67 -11.31
C THR A 55 10.02 4.48 -11.21
N PRO A 56 9.26 5.43 -10.63
CA PRO A 56 7.80 5.26 -10.49
C PRO A 56 7.03 5.09 -11.80
N ASP A 57 7.57 5.59 -12.91
CA ASP A 57 6.97 5.60 -14.25
C ASP A 57 7.53 4.53 -15.19
N GLY A 58 8.68 3.90 -14.87
CA GLY A 58 9.22 2.85 -15.72
C GLY A 58 10.45 2.16 -15.16
N VAL A 59 10.83 1.10 -15.83
CA VAL A 59 12.00 0.28 -15.49
C VAL A 59 12.91 0.18 -16.70
N THR A 60 14.19 0.43 -16.51
CA THR A 60 15.24 0.19 -17.50
C THR A 60 16.10 -1.00 -17.06
N LEU A 61 16.37 -1.92 -17.97
CA LEU A 61 17.15 -3.12 -17.69
C LEU A 61 18.14 -3.42 -18.80
N SER A 62 19.38 -3.77 -18.43
CA SER A 62 20.43 -4.33 -19.27
C SER A 62 20.92 -5.66 -18.69
N LEU A 63 21.25 -6.64 -19.54
CA LEU A 63 21.75 -7.96 -19.09
C LEU A 63 23.21 -7.93 -18.63
N GLY A 64 23.95 -6.85 -18.92
CA GLY A 64 25.34 -6.66 -18.52
C GLY A 64 25.90 -5.31 -18.95
N HIS A 65 27.14 -5.03 -18.55
CA HIS A 65 27.82 -3.81 -18.93
C HIS A 65 27.99 -3.73 -20.47
N GLY A 66 27.56 -2.61 -21.05
CA GLY A 66 27.63 -2.39 -22.49
C GLY A 66 26.60 -3.15 -23.33
N ALA A 67 25.76 -3.98 -22.71
CA ALA A 67 24.67 -4.66 -23.41
C ALA A 67 23.49 -3.70 -23.66
N PRO A 68 22.67 -3.93 -24.73
CA PRO A 68 21.50 -3.12 -25.00
C PRO A 68 20.55 -3.07 -23.79
N ALA A 69 20.02 -1.88 -23.49
CA ALA A 69 18.99 -1.70 -22.47
C ALA A 69 17.58 -1.79 -23.09
N THR A 70 16.64 -2.24 -22.28
CA THR A 70 15.20 -2.26 -22.59
C THR A 70 14.48 -1.45 -21.53
N PHE A 71 13.55 -0.60 -21.95
CA PHE A 71 12.65 0.17 -21.08
C PHE A 71 11.24 -0.38 -21.13
N GLU A 72 10.56 -0.41 -19.99
CA GLU A 72 9.13 -0.72 -19.87
C GLU A 72 8.46 0.30 -18.96
N SER A 73 7.35 0.85 -19.42
CA SER A 73 6.54 1.77 -18.62
C SER A 73 5.68 1.03 -17.59
N ILE A 74 5.44 1.66 -16.45
CA ILE A 74 4.56 1.12 -15.43
C ILE A 74 3.14 1.65 -15.68
N GLU A 75 2.28 0.79 -16.17
CA GLU A 75 0.89 1.14 -16.46
C GLU A 75 -0.03 0.77 -15.30
N GLY A 76 -0.51 1.78 -14.54
CA GLY A 76 -1.51 1.62 -13.48
C GLY A 76 -1.06 0.69 -12.34
N SER A 77 -1.96 0.42 -11.41
CA SER A 77 -1.74 -0.51 -10.30
C SER A 77 -2.22 -1.92 -10.62
N LEU A 78 -1.63 -2.93 -9.95
CA LEU A 78 -2.11 -4.29 -9.92
C LEU A 78 -2.98 -4.51 -8.69
N ARG A 79 -4.04 -5.32 -8.84
CA ARG A 79 -4.82 -5.82 -7.71
C ARG A 79 -3.97 -6.80 -6.87
N LEU A 80 -4.35 -7.00 -5.62
CA LEU A 80 -3.60 -7.88 -4.71
C LEU A 80 -3.58 -9.35 -5.16
N ASP A 81 -4.60 -9.85 -5.90
CA ASP A 81 -4.56 -11.18 -6.50
C ASP A 81 -3.49 -11.29 -7.60
N GLN A 82 -3.33 -10.26 -8.42
CA GLN A 82 -2.30 -10.17 -9.45
C GLN A 82 -0.91 -10.04 -8.82
N THR A 83 -0.75 -9.19 -7.80
CA THR A 83 0.50 -9.05 -7.03
C THR A 83 0.93 -10.37 -6.38
N ALA A 84 -0.03 -11.14 -5.84
CA ALA A 84 0.24 -12.48 -5.33
C ALA A 84 0.75 -13.43 -6.41
N ARG A 85 0.25 -13.30 -7.65
CA ARG A 85 0.70 -14.10 -8.79
C ARG A 85 2.11 -13.71 -9.23
N VAL A 86 2.46 -12.43 -9.23
CA VAL A 86 3.83 -11.95 -9.51
C VAL A 86 4.84 -12.59 -8.54
N ALA A 87 4.55 -12.58 -7.25
CA ALA A 87 5.40 -13.23 -6.25
C ALA A 87 5.53 -14.76 -6.48
N GLY A 88 4.45 -15.40 -6.91
CA GLY A 88 4.48 -16.82 -7.29
C GLY A 88 5.35 -17.10 -8.53
N ILE A 89 5.28 -16.26 -9.56
CA ILE A 89 6.12 -16.34 -10.76
C ILE A 89 7.59 -16.16 -10.39
N GLN A 90 7.91 -15.13 -9.59
CA GLN A 90 9.27 -14.90 -9.12
C GLN A 90 9.81 -16.11 -8.34
N HIS A 91 9.05 -16.62 -7.38
CA HIS A 91 9.45 -17.78 -6.58
C HIS A 91 9.66 -19.02 -7.48
N GLY A 92 8.81 -19.24 -8.47
CA GLY A 92 8.94 -20.30 -9.46
C GLY A 92 10.25 -20.20 -10.28
N LEU A 93 10.63 -18.98 -10.69
CA LEU A 93 11.91 -18.72 -11.36
C LEU A 93 13.09 -18.96 -10.41
N GLU A 94 13.04 -18.44 -9.18
CA GLU A 94 14.12 -18.59 -8.19
C GLU A 94 14.38 -20.05 -7.79
N THR A 95 13.36 -20.90 -7.83
CA THR A 95 13.45 -22.32 -7.47
C THR A 95 13.62 -23.26 -8.67
N GLY A 96 13.54 -22.72 -9.89
CA GLY A 96 13.54 -23.54 -11.12
C GLY A 96 12.24 -24.31 -11.36
N ALA A 97 11.20 -24.08 -10.56
CA ALA A 97 9.88 -24.71 -10.74
C ALA A 97 9.10 -24.14 -11.93
N LEU A 98 9.50 -22.98 -12.44
CA LEU A 98 8.92 -22.35 -13.62
C LEU A 98 10.03 -22.00 -14.60
N THR A 99 9.84 -22.37 -15.87
CA THR A 99 10.78 -22.02 -16.94
C THR A 99 10.69 -20.53 -17.27
N PRO A 100 11.78 -19.88 -17.73
CA PRO A 100 11.74 -18.47 -18.12
C PRO A 100 10.67 -18.13 -19.16
N THR A 101 10.44 -19.05 -20.12
CA THR A 101 9.40 -18.90 -21.17
C THR A 101 8.00 -18.87 -20.56
N ALA A 102 7.68 -19.84 -19.70
CA ALA A 102 6.38 -19.91 -19.02
C ALA A 102 6.16 -18.70 -18.08
N ALA A 103 7.23 -18.21 -17.45
CA ALA A 103 7.17 -17.00 -16.61
C ALA A 103 6.85 -15.74 -17.43
N LEU A 104 7.47 -15.58 -18.60
CA LEU A 104 7.20 -14.45 -19.50
C LEU A 104 5.75 -14.47 -19.99
N ASP A 105 5.23 -15.63 -20.38
CA ASP A 105 3.83 -15.77 -20.84
C ASP A 105 2.84 -15.52 -19.69
N ALA A 106 3.17 -15.98 -18.48
CA ALA A 106 2.36 -15.70 -17.28
C ALA A 106 2.32 -14.21 -16.94
N LEU A 107 3.43 -13.46 -17.11
CA LEU A 107 3.49 -12.01 -16.92
C LEU A 107 2.70 -11.26 -17.99
N LYS A 108 2.81 -11.67 -19.27
CA LYS A 108 2.02 -11.08 -20.38
C LYS A 108 0.51 -11.22 -20.14
N GLY A 109 0.08 -12.38 -19.62
CA GLY A 109 -1.32 -12.66 -19.31
C GLY A 109 -1.84 -12.04 -18.00
N LEU A 110 -0.98 -11.43 -17.19
CA LEU A 110 -1.31 -11.00 -15.83
C LEU A 110 -2.45 -9.99 -15.77
N ARG A 111 -2.45 -8.96 -16.63
CA ARG A 111 -3.47 -7.90 -16.66
C ARG A 111 -4.82 -8.38 -17.21
N ALA A 112 -4.83 -9.42 -18.05
CA ALA A 112 -6.03 -10.04 -18.56
C ALA A 112 -6.73 -10.95 -17.54
N GLN A 113 -6.11 -11.19 -16.38
CA GLN A 113 -6.68 -12.03 -15.33
C GLN A 113 -7.98 -11.40 -14.82
N ARG A 114 -9.07 -12.16 -14.88
CA ARG A 114 -10.37 -11.73 -14.34
C ARG A 114 -10.30 -11.61 -12.82
N ALA A 115 -10.87 -10.53 -12.30
CA ALA A 115 -11.05 -10.39 -10.85
C ALA A 115 -11.94 -11.52 -10.32
N ARG A 116 -11.63 -12.03 -9.14
CA ARG A 116 -12.43 -13.04 -8.49
C ARG A 116 -13.82 -12.55 -8.14
N PHE A 117 -13.89 -11.31 -7.66
CA PHE A 117 -15.14 -10.64 -7.40
C PHE A 117 -15.44 -9.66 -8.54
N PRO A 118 -16.64 -9.68 -9.11
CA PRO A 118 -17.03 -8.75 -10.17
C PRO A 118 -17.16 -7.32 -9.62
N VAL A 119 -17.69 -6.43 -10.45
CA VAL A 119 -17.92 -5.03 -10.09
C VAL A 119 -18.67 -4.84 -8.76
N THR A 120 -19.62 -5.70 -8.47
CA THR A 120 -20.35 -5.71 -7.19
C THR A 120 -19.44 -5.89 -5.98
N GLY A 121 -18.38 -6.71 -6.10
CA GLY A 121 -17.37 -6.87 -5.05
C GLY A 121 -16.56 -5.60 -4.78
N MET A 122 -16.32 -4.79 -5.80
CA MET A 122 -15.64 -3.51 -5.64
C MET A 122 -16.50 -2.50 -4.86
N TYR A 123 -17.83 -2.42 -5.15
CA TYR A 123 -18.73 -1.56 -4.40
C TYR A 123 -18.97 -2.04 -2.98
N LEU A 124 -19.20 -3.36 -2.79
CA LEU A 124 -19.35 -3.96 -1.47
C LEU A 124 -18.06 -3.80 -0.64
N GLY A 125 -16.91 -4.00 -1.27
CA GLY A 125 -15.62 -3.78 -0.65
C GLY A 125 -15.41 -2.33 -0.23
N GLY A 126 -15.72 -1.36 -1.11
CA GLY A 126 -15.65 0.06 -0.78
C GLY A 126 -16.59 0.45 0.37
N PHE A 127 -17.83 -0.04 0.36
CA PHE A 127 -18.80 0.15 1.43
C PHE A 127 -18.26 -0.35 2.79
N THR A 128 -17.76 -1.59 2.83
CA THR A 128 -17.26 -2.18 4.08
C THR A 128 -15.93 -1.56 4.54
N VAL A 129 -15.03 -1.17 3.61
CA VAL A 129 -13.79 -0.42 3.92
C VAL A 129 -14.13 0.91 4.56
N ALA A 130 -15.04 1.69 3.96
CA ALA A 130 -15.40 3.00 4.47
C ALA A 130 -16.10 2.90 5.85
N ALA A 131 -17.02 1.95 6.03
CA ALA A 131 -17.62 1.67 7.33
C ALA A 131 -16.57 1.27 8.38
N GLY A 132 -15.61 0.42 7.99
CA GLY A 132 -14.52 -0.02 8.87
C GLY A 132 -13.62 1.12 9.31
N ILE A 133 -13.19 1.95 8.37
CA ILE A 133 -12.35 3.12 8.67
C ILE A 133 -13.13 4.13 9.53
N ALA A 134 -14.42 4.36 9.26
CA ALA A 134 -15.25 5.25 10.08
C ALA A 134 -15.37 4.73 11.52
N GLY A 135 -15.58 3.42 11.72
CA GLY A 135 -15.59 2.81 13.05
C GLY A 135 -14.28 2.97 13.83
N ILE A 136 -13.16 3.14 13.15
CA ILE A 136 -11.85 3.40 13.76
C ILE A 136 -11.64 4.90 14.03
N LEU A 137 -11.94 5.77 13.05
CA LEU A 137 -11.62 7.20 13.10
C LEU A 137 -12.68 8.05 13.82
N GLN A 138 -13.95 7.73 13.60
CA GLN A 138 -15.10 8.49 14.10
C GLN A 138 -16.24 7.53 14.44
N PRO A 139 -16.17 6.83 15.58
CA PRO A 139 -17.09 5.75 15.92
C PRO A 139 -18.45 6.29 16.42
N THR A 140 -19.20 6.91 15.52
CA THR A 140 -20.59 7.28 15.69
C THR A 140 -21.45 6.62 14.62
N TRP A 141 -22.66 6.21 14.94
CA TRP A 141 -23.55 5.52 13.98
C TRP A 141 -23.82 6.37 12.73
N PRO A 142 -24.13 7.71 12.84
CA PRO A 142 -24.32 8.53 11.67
C PRO A 142 -23.10 8.61 10.78
N SER A 143 -21.89 8.72 11.36
CA SER A 143 -20.63 8.79 10.58
C SER A 143 -20.32 7.46 9.87
N VAL A 144 -20.52 6.33 10.52
CA VAL A 144 -20.34 4.99 9.91
C VAL A 144 -21.31 4.79 8.76
N LEU A 145 -22.60 5.12 8.96
CA LEU A 145 -23.62 5.00 7.92
C LEU A 145 -23.34 5.94 6.74
N PHE A 146 -23.01 7.21 7.02
CA PHE A 146 -22.64 8.18 5.99
C PHE A 146 -21.45 7.66 5.17
N ALA A 147 -20.37 7.24 5.83
CA ALA A 147 -19.16 6.78 5.16
C ALA A 147 -19.45 5.58 4.23
N ALA A 148 -20.23 4.63 4.72
CA ALA A 148 -20.63 3.47 3.94
C ALA A 148 -21.44 3.86 2.69
N VAL A 149 -22.45 4.73 2.84
CA VAL A 149 -23.35 5.16 1.76
C VAL A 149 -22.65 6.12 0.79
N ALA A 150 -21.69 6.93 1.24
CA ALA A 150 -20.94 7.85 0.38
C ALA A 150 -19.82 7.16 -0.42
N SER A 151 -19.33 6.00 0.02
CA SER A 151 -18.22 5.30 -0.65
C SER A 151 -18.49 4.93 -2.12
N PRO A 152 -19.72 4.56 -2.55
CA PRO A 152 -20.05 4.36 -3.95
C PRO A 152 -19.74 5.53 -4.88
N ILE A 153 -19.77 6.78 -4.37
CA ILE A 153 -19.37 7.98 -5.14
C ILE A 153 -17.92 7.83 -5.59
N THR A 154 -17.03 7.53 -4.65
CA THR A 154 -15.60 7.33 -4.91
C THR A 154 -15.36 6.17 -5.88
N ILE A 155 -16.02 5.04 -5.66
CA ILE A 155 -15.91 3.86 -6.55
C ILE A 155 -16.41 4.17 -7.95
N ALA A 156 -17.52 4.91 -8.08
CA ALA A 156 -18.02 5.35 -9.38
C ALA A 156 -17.02 6.25 -10.11
N LEU A 157 -16.42 7.22 -9.41
CA LEU A 157 -15.38 8.10 -9.98
C LEU A 157 -14.16 7.32 -10.47
N ILE A 158 -13.64 6.36 -9.67
CA ILE A 158 -12.54 5.48 -10.08
C ILE A 158 -12.90 4.74 -11.39
N ARG A 159 -14.11 4.24 -11.50
CA ARG A 159 -14.55 3.53 -12.71
C ARG A 159 -14.73 4.44 -13.91
N LEU A 160 -15.24 5.67 -13.73
CA LEU A 160 -15.35 6.66 -14.80
C LEU A 160 -13.97 7.06 -15.32
N THR A 161 -12.98 7.18 -14.42
CA THR A 161 -11.58 7.40 -14.77
C THR A 161 -11.01 6.22 -15.58
N GLY A 162 -11.25 4.99 -15.15
CA GLY A 162 -10.84 3.79 -15.87
C GLY A 162 -11.48 3.65 -17.25
N ARG A 163 -12.65 4.27 -17.48
CA ARG A 163 -13.32 4.39 -18.78
C ARG A 163 -12.88 5.62 -19.58
N ARG A 164 -11.88 6.38 -19.12
CA ARG A 164 -11.40 7.64 -19.71
C ARG A 164 -12.46 8.75 -19.80
N LEU A 165 -13.56 8.66 -19.06
CA LEU A 165 -14.59 9.69 -18.99
C LEU A 165 -14.20 10.86 -18.07
N VAL A 166 -13.29 10.62 -17.11
CA VAL A 166 -12.71 11.63 -16.23
C VAL A 166 -11.19 11.51 -16.32
N PRO A 167 -10.44 12.60 -16.52
CA PRO A 167 -8.98 12.57 -16.44
C PRO A 167 -8.51 12.10 -15.06
N SER A 168 -7.57 11.15 -15.03
CA SER A 168 -7.06 10.59 -13.78
C SER A 168 -6.43 11.65 -12.86
N ALA A 169 -5.83 12.68 -13.43
CA ALA A 169 -5.25 13.79 -12.67
C ALA A 169 -6.30 14.59 -11.87
N LEU A 170 -7.55 14.65 -12.32
CA LEU A 170 -8.63 15.39 -11.68
C LEU A 170 -9.45 14.53 -10.70
N LEU A 171 -9.17 13.23 -10.62
CA LEU A 171 -9.90 12.31 -9.74
C LEU A 171 -9.87 12.75 -8.26
N PRO A 172 -8.73 13.16 -7.67
CA PRO A 172 -8.68 13.65 -6.29
C PRO A 172 -9.56 14.89 -6.06
N LEU A 173 -9.56 15.83 -7.01
CA LEU A 173 -10.38 17.05 -6.93
C LEU A 173 -11.87 16.72 -6.89
N PHE A 174 -12.35 15.91 -7.86
CA PHE A 174 -13.77 15.56 -7.91
C PHE A 174 -14.21 14.67 -6.76
N ALA A 175 -13.37 13.73 -6.30
CA ALA A 175 -13.67 12.92 -5.14
C ALA A 175 -13.74 13.77 -3.86
N GLY A 176 -12.78 14.67 -3.66
CA GLY A 176 -12.79 15.63 -2.56
C GLY A 176 -14.03 16.51 -2.58
N PHE A 177 -14.36 17.08 -3.73
CA PHE A 177 -15.52 17.95 -3.88
C PHE A 177 -16.85 17.23 -3.61
N LEU A 178 -17.12 16.10 -4.28
CA LEU A 178 -18.42 15.43 -4.18
C LEU A 178 -18.65 14.81 -2.79
N VAL A 179 -17.63 14.20 -2.20
CA VAL A 179 -17.76 13.59 -0.87
C VAL A 179 -17.83 14.67 0.22
N ALA A 180 -17.06 15.77 0.09
CA ALA A 180 -17.15 16.90 1.02
C ALA A 180 -18.51 17.61 0.91
N ALA A 181 -19.03 17.83 -0.31
CA ALA A 181 -20.35 18.42 -0.49
C ALA A 181 -21.45 17.58 0.18
N ALA A 182 -21.39 16.24 0.02
CA ALA A 182 -22.32 15.35 0.71
C ALA A 182 -22.17 15.40 2.24
N ALA A 183 -20.91 15.46 2.75
CA ALA A 183 -20.66 15.54 4.19
C ALA A 183 -21.12 16.88 4.78
N PHE A 184 -20.87 18.00 4.11
CA PHE A 184 -21.32 19.31 4.55
C PHE A 184 -22.84 19.44 4.52
N ALA A 185 -23.50 18.93 3.49
CA ALA A 185 -24.95 18.87 3.43
C ALA A 185 -25.54 18.02 4.58
N ALA A 186 -24.94 16.88 4.89
CA ALA A 186 -25.34 16.05 6.02
C ALA A 186 -25.11 16.73 7.37
N PHE A 187 -24.05 17.53 7.49
CA PHE A 187 -23.78 18.36 8.67
C PHE A 187 -24.84 19.47 8.85
N GLN A 188 -25.13 20.22 7.78
CA GLN A 188 -26.17 21.26 7.80
C GLN A 188 -27.57 20.70 8.11
N ALA A 189 -27.83 19.46 7.69
CA ALA A 189 -29.05 18.72 8.03
C ALA A 189 -29.06 18.16 9.47
N GLY A 190 -27.99 18.36 10.25
CA GLY A 190 -27.87 17.85 11.61
C GLY A 190 -27.67 16.34 11.72
N PHE A 191 -27.36 15.63 10.59
CA PHE A 191 -27.19 14.19 10.60
C PHE A 191 -25.82 13.75 11.13
N ILE A 192 -24.75 14.54 10.88
CA ILE A 192 -23.39 14.29 11.37
C ILE A 192 -22.84 15.50 12.10
N THR A 193 -21.94 15.29 13.06
CA THR A 193 -21.38 16.37 13.90
C THR A 193 -19.97 16.81 13.48
N SER A 194 -19.20 15.95 12.81
CA SER A 194 -17.81 16.19 12.44
C SER A 194 -17.57 15.86 10.95
N PRO A 195 -17.99 16.73 10.01
CA PRO A 195 -17.92 16.43 8.59
C PRO A 195 -16.51 16.21 8.10
N LEU A 196 -15.49 16.95 8.60
CA LEU A 196 -14.10 16.81 8.20
C LEU A 196 -13.55 15.39 8.44
N ARG A 197 -13.87 14.76 9.57
CA ARG A 197 -13.49 13.37 9.85
C ARG A 197 -14.36 12.37 9.14
N THR A 198 -15.65 12.66 9.00
CA THR A 198 -16.64 11.74 8.41
C THR A 198 -16.46 11.58 6.90
N MET A 199 -15.91 12.59 6.20
CA MET A 199 -15.64 12.49 4.76
C MET A 199 -14.37 11.70 4.42
N LEU A 200 -13.45 11.45 5.39
CA LEU A 200 -12.19 10.76 5.12
C LEU A 200 -12.37 9.29 4.73
N PRO A 201 -13.18 8.47 5.44
CA PRO A 201 -13.34 7.06 5.11
C PRO A 201 -13.84 6.78 3.68
N PRO A 202 -14.83 7.48 3.12
CA PRO A 202 -15.25 7.26 1.73
C PRO A 202 -14.17 7.50 0.69
N VAL A 203 -13.24 8.45 0.93
CA VAL A 203 -12.14 8.76 0.00
C VAL A 203 -10.84 8.05 0.33
N ALA A 204 -10.79 7.28 1.42
CA ALA A 204 -9.55 6.67 1.93
C ALA A 204 -8.78 5.84 0.90
N VAL A 205 -9.49 5.17 0.00
CA VAL A 205 -8.89 4.36 -1.09
C VAL A 205 -8.14 5.20 -2.13
N LEU A 206 -8.42 6.49 -2.21
CA LEU A 206 -7.76 7.43 -3.14
C LEU A 206 -6.70 8.29 -2.46
N LEU A 207 -6.65 8.30 -1.13
CA LEU A 207 -5.68 9.13 -0.42
C LEU A 207 -4.25 8.64 -0.67
N PRO A 208 -3.31 9.54 -0.97
CA PRO A 208 -1.95 9.18 -1.40
C PRO A 208 -1.02 8.76 -0.24
N GLY A 209 -1.57 8.18 0.84
CA GLY A 209 -0.80 7.80 2.01
C GLY A 209 0.33 6.81 1.70
N ALA A 210 0.04 5.79 0.87
CA ALA A 210 1.04 4.83 0.43
C ALA A 210 2.16 5.49 -0.39
N LEU A 211 1.82 6.46 -1.27
CA LEU A 211 2.80 7.21 -2.05
C LEU A 211 3.74 8.03 -1.16
N LEU A 212 3.18 8.73 -0.17
CA LEU A 212 3.97 9.56 0.75
C LEU A 212 4.93 8.71 1.59
N VAL A 213 4.43 7.63 2.19
CA VAL A 213 5.26 6.76 3.03
C VAL A 213 6.30 5.98 2.22
N THR A 214 5.90 5.42 1.06
CA THR A 214 6.85 4.72 0.18
C THR A 214 7.91 5.69 -0.34
N GLY A 215 7.50 6.90 -0.75
CA GLY A 215 8.43 7.94 -1.20
C GLY A 215 9.45 8.30 -0.13
N LEU A 216 9.03 8.48 1.12
CA LEU A 216 9.93 8.76 2.22
C LEU A 216 10.84 7.56 2.54
N SER A 217 10.31 6.35 2.52
CA SER A 217 11.09 5.12 2.72
C SER A 217 12.16 4.93 1.63
N GLU A 218 11.83 5.27 0.38
CA GLU A 218 12.76 5.23 -0.75
C GLU A 218 13.86 6.28 -0.60
N LEU A 219 13.55 7.50 -0.12
CA LEU A 219 14.57 8.51 0.19
C LEU A 219 15.54 8.02 1.27
N VAL A 220 15.01 7.43 2.34
CA VAL A 220 15.83 6.86 3.42
C VAL A 220 16.72 5.72 2.90
N ALA A 221 16.21 4.92 1.93
CA ALA A 221 16.96 3.85 1.29
C ALA A 221 17.94 4.33 0.20
N GLY A 222 18.00 5.64 -0.09
CA GLY A 222 18.89 6.22 -1.11
C GLY A 222 18.32 6.23 -2.53
N ALA A 223 17.09 5.79 -2.77
CA ALA A 223 16.40 5.89 -4.06
C ALA A 223 15.82 7.31 -4.26
N MET A 224 16.71 8.30 -4.37
CA MET A 224 16.37 9.73 -4.29
C MET A 224 15.34 10.17 -5.35
N VAL A 225 15.53 9.77 -6.61
CA VAL A 225 14.65 10.17 -7.72
C VAL A 225 13.24 9.59 -7.52
N SER A 226 13.14 8.30 -7.22
CA SER A 226 11.86 7.62 -6.99
C SER A 226 11.15 8.20 -5.76
N GLY A 227 11.86 8.35 -4.65
CA GLY A 227 11.29 8.87 -3.41
C GLY A 227 10.81 10.32 -3.56
N ALA A 228 11.61 11.21 -4.16
CA ALA A 228 11.24 12.60 -4.37
C ALA A 228 10.02 12.75 -5.30
N SER A 229 9.97 12.02 -6.41
CA SER A 229 8.84 12.07 -7.34
C SER A 229 7.54 11.56 -6.72
N ARG A 230 7.60 10.46 -5.93
CA ARG A 230 6.41 9.96 -5.18
C ARG A 230 5.90 10.96 -4.15
N LEU A 231 6.80 11.61 -3.39
CA LEU A 231 6.42 12.65 -2.42
C LEU A 231 5.79 13.85 -3.11
N ALA A 232 6.42 14.36 -4.17
CA ALA A 232 5.90 15.50 -4.92
C ALA A 232 4.50 15.19 -5.51
N TYR A 233 4.33 14.02 -6.13
CA TYR A 233 3.06 13.61 -6.70
C TYR A 233 1.98 13.37 -5.62
N GLY A 234 2.32 12.69 -4.51
CA GLY A 234 1.41 12.49 -3.39
C GLY A 234 0.96 13.80 -2.74
N THR A 235 1.87 14.77 -2.58
CA THR A 235 1.54 16.10 -2.08
C THR A 235 0.62 16.85 -3.05
N ALA A 236 0.89 16.82 -4.36
CA ALA A 236 0.01 17.40 -5.37
C ALA A 236 -1.41 16.80 -5.31
N GLN A 237 -1.54 15.49 -5.13
CA GLN A 237 -2.85 14.85 -4.94
C GLN A 237 -3.57 15.34 -3.68
N LEU A 238 -2.87 15.52 -2.54
CA LEU A 238 -3.49 16.09 -1.33
C LEU A 238 -3.99 17.52 -1.56
N VAL A 239 -3.21 18.35 -2.25
CA VAL A 239 -3.63 19.72 -2.61
C VAL A 239 -4.88 19.71 -3.50
N MET A 240 -4.95 18.80 -4.47
CA MET A 240 -6.13 18.63 -5.34
C MET A 240 -7.37 18.19 -4.53
N PHE A 241 -7.22 17.26 -3.58
CA PHE A 241 -8.31 16.89 -2.66
C PHE A 241 -8.77 18.07 -1.82
N ALA A 242 -7.83 18.81 -1.21
CA ALA A 242 -8.14 19.98 -0.39
C ALA A 242 -8.83 21.08 -1.20
N ALA A 243 -8.41 21.30 -2.45
CA ALA A 243 -9.08 22.23 -3.36
C ALA A 243 -10.54 21.79 -3.66
N GLY A 244 -10.78 20.48 -3.80
CA GLY A 244 -12.13 19.95 -3.93
C GLY A 244 -12.98 20.21 -2.68
N VAL A 245 -12.43 19.95 -1.49
CA VAL A 245 -13.11 20.23 -0.21
C VAL A 245 -13.41 21.73 -0.06
N ALA A 246 -12.44 22.60 -0.37
CA ALA A 246 -12.62 24.04 -0.33
C ALA A 246 -13.70 24.51 -1.33
N GLY A 247 -13.72 23.99 -2.55
CA GLY A 247 -14.78 24.29 -3.52
C GLY A 247 -16.16 23.90 -3.03
N ALA A 248 -16.29 22.73 -2.37
CA ALA A 248 -17.56 22.31 -1.76
C ALA A 248 -17.99 23.20 -0.59
N SER A 249 -17.06 23.65 0.24
CA SER A 249 -17.35 24.51 1.39
C SER A 249 -17.82 25.90 0.95
N ILE A 250 -17.22 26.46 -0.08
CA ILE A 250 -17.62 27.76 -0.65
C ILE A 250 -19.02 27.64 -1.28
N LEU A 251 -19.27 26.57 -2.04
CA LEU A 251 -20.57 26.37 -2.70
C LEU A 251 -21.73 26.26 -1.72
N LEU A 252 -21.50 25.64 -0.54
CA LEU A 252 -22.52 25.37 0.47
C LEU A 252 -22.50 26.35 1.63
N ASP A 253 -21.70 27.42 1.55
CA ASP A 253 -21.53 28.44 2.61
C ASP A 253 -21.36 27.81 4.00
N VAL A 254 -20.34 26.93 4.11
CA VAL A 254 -20.13 26.07 5.29
C VAL A 254 -19.51 26.88 6.43
N PRO A 255 -20.06 26.83 7.65
CA PRO A 255 -19.54 27.59 8.79
C PRO A 255 -18.19 27.00 9.27
N PRO A 256 -17.31 27.82 9.89
CA PRO A 256 -15.99 27.41 10.36
C PRO A 256 -15.99 26.21 11.31
N GLU A 257 -17.04 26.02 12.09
CA GLU A 257 -17.19 24.92 13.07
C GLU A 257 -17.18 23.55 12.40
N ALA A 258 -17.60 23.46 11.12
CA ALA A 258 -17.58 22.24 10.34
C ALA A 258 -16.15 21.71 10.06
N PHE A 259 -15.14 22.57 10.20
CA PHE A 259 -13.73 22.20 10.02
C PHE A 259 -13.04 21.76 11.32
N ALA A 260 -13.79 21.69 12.43
CA ALA A 260 -13.27 21.16 13.68
C ALA A 260 -12.84 19.70 13.51
N ASN A 261 -11.60 19.40 13.89
CA ASN A 261 -11.06 18.03 13.85
C ASN A 261 -11.34 17.29 15.18
N ALA A 262 -12.59 17.33 15.64
CA ALA A 262 -13.00 16.69 16.88
C ALA A 262 -13.36 15.22 16.66
N ARG A 263 -12.76 14.32 17.44
CA ARG A 263 -13.17 12.92 17.49
C ARG A 263 -14.31 12.76 18.49
N VAL A 264 -15.38 12.14 18.04
CA VAL A 264 -16.51 11.74 18.89
C VAL A 264 -16.57 10.22 18.89
N ASP A 265 -16.70 9.62 20.08
CA ASP A 265 -16.82 8.17 20.27
C ASP A 265 -18.10 7.86 21.03
N GLU A 266 -19.13 7.42 20.30
CA GLU A 266 -20.45 7.06 20.85
C GLU A 266 -20.65 5.53 20.90
N ILE A 267 -19.93 4.77 20.05
CA ILE A 267 -20.13 3.31 19.93
C ILE A 267 -19.28 2.56 20.99
N GLY A 268 -18.19 3.20 21.44
CA GLY A 268 -17.31 2.63 22.45
C GLY A 268 -16.15 1.78 21.88
N PRO A 269 -15.34 1.15 22.76
CA PRO A 269 -14.04 0.59 22.41
C PRO A 269 -14.10 -0.59 21.41
N LEU A 270 -15.24 -1.26 21.29
CA LEU A 270 -15.41 -2.36 20.33
C LEU A 270 -15.51 -1.89 18.88
N ALA A 271 -15.88 -0.61 18.67
CA ALA A 271 -16.01 -0.04 17.32
C ALA A 271 -14.73 -0.18 16.49
N GLY A 272 -13.58 0.04 17.09
CA GLY A 272 -12.28 -0.08 16.43
C GLY A 272 -11.97 -1.51 15.98
N PHE A 273 -12.28 -2.52 16.78
CA PHE A 273 -12.04 -3.94 16.42
C PHE A 273 -13.02 -4.43 15.35
N VAL A 274 -14.30 -4.05 15.45
CA VAL A 274 -15.29 -4.33 14.40
C VAL A 274 -14.90 -3.59 13.11
N GLY A 275 -14.48 -2.34 13.21
CA GLY A 275 -13.99 -1.53 12.11
C GLY A 275 -12.78 -2.18 11.41
N LEU A 276 -11.83 -2.70 12.17
CA LEU A 276 -10.68 -3.45 11.66
C LEU A 276 -11.12 -4.68 10.86
N PHE A 277 -12.06 -5.45 11.38
CA PHE A 277 -12.57 -6.63 10.69
C PHE A 277 -13.27 -6.24 9.37
N LEU A 278 -14.14 -5.22 9.40
CA LEU A 278 -14.83 -4.70 8.21
C LEU A 278 -13.84 -4.15 7.18
N LEU A 279 -12.83 -3.40 7.60
CA LEU A 279 -11.75 -2.90 6.74
C LEU A 279 -11.05 -4.05 6.03
N THR A 280 -10.60 -5.05 6.79
CA THR A 280 -9.86 -6.21 6.23
C THR A 280 -10.73 -7.01 5.27
N LEU A 281 -11.99 -7.26 5.63
CA LEU A 281 -12.96 -7.95 4.79
C LEU A 281 -13.22 -7.18 3.49
N GLY A 282 -13.41 -5.87 3.59
CA GLY A 282 -13.63 -4.99 2.44
C GLY A 282 -12.47 -4.96 1.47
N ILE A 283 -11.24 -4.91 1.97
CA ILE A 283 -10.03 -5.00 1.14
C ILE A 283 -9.99 -6.37 0.42
N CYS A 284 -10.31 -7.46 1.12
CA CYS A 284 -10.37 -8.78 0.50
C CYS A 284 -11.36 -8.86 -0.67
N PHE A 285 -12.50 -8.19 -0.57
CA PHE A 285 -13.47 -8.11 -1.68
C PHE A 285 -12.99 -7.19 -2.80
N MET A 286 -12.57 -5.97 -2.47
CA MET A 286 -12.21 -4.94 -3.43
C MET A 286 -10.99 -5.34 -4.25
N GLU A 287 -9.96 -5.87 -3.60
CA GLU A 287 -8.68 -6.26 -4.18
C GLU A 287 -8.62 -7.74 -4.59
N SER A 288 -9.75 -8.45 -4.48
CA SER A 288 -9.86 -9.88 -4.83
C SER A 288 -8.79 -10.76 -4.17
N VAL A 289 -8.44 -10.50 -2.91
CA VAL A 289 -7.39 -11.23 -2.19
C VAL A 289 -7.63 -12.74 -2.23
N PRO A 290 -6.63 -13.56 -2.60
CA PRO A 290 -6.74 -15.02 -2.58
C PRO A 290 -7.11 -15.54 -1.18
N ARG A 291 -8.05 -16.49 -1.09
CA ARG A 291 -8.51 -17.05 0.20
C ARG A 291 -7.37 -17.50 1.11
N ARG A 292 -6.32 -18.08 0.52
CA ARG A 292 -5.13 -18.55 1.25
C ARG A 292 -4.34 -17.42 1.92
N LEU A 293 -4.46 -16.19 1.43
CA LEU A 293 -3.75 -15.01 1.95
C LEU A 293 -4.60 -14.24 2.98
N ALA A 294 -5.93 -14.36 2.93
CA ALA A 294 -6.84 -13.61 3.81
C ALA A 294 -6.55 -13.77 5.32
N PRO A 295 -6.24 -14.97 5.85
CA PRO A 295 -5.86 -15.10 7.26
C PRO A 295 -4.56 -14.36 7.61
N GLY A 296 -3.56 -14.37 6.70
CA GLY A 296 -2.31 -13.64 6.87
C GLY A 296 -2.53 -12.13 6.83
N VAL A 297 -3.37 -11.64 5.92
CA VAL A 297 -3.78 -10.23 5.86
C VAL A 297 -4.45 -9.81 7.17
N LEU A 298 -5.43 -10.60 7.65
CA LEU A 298 -6.10 -10.32 8.92
C LEU A 298 -5.13 -10.31 10.10
N PHE A 299 -4.19 -11.25 10.14
CA PHE A 299 -3.18 -11.30 11.20
C PHE A 299 -2.27 -10.06 11.19
N VAL A 300 -1.77 -9.65 10.01
CA VAL A 300 -0.89 -8.48 9.90
C VAL A 300 -1.64 -7.19 10.24
N THR A 301 -2.85 -7.00 9.72
CA THR A 301 -3.65 -5.81 10.03
C THR A 301 -4.07 -5.78 11.50
N ALA A 302 -4.46 -6.90 12.08
CA ALA A 302 -4.82 -7.00 13.50
C ALA A 302 -3.64 -6.72 14.43
N SER A 303 -2.48 -7.34 14.17
CA SER A 303 -1.27 -7.08 14.96
C SER A 303 -0.82 -5.63 14.87
N THR A 304 -0.93 -5.02 13.69
CA THR A 304 -0.65 -3.58 13.48
C THR A 304 -1.56 -2.71 14.33
N TYR A 305 -2.88 -2.95 14.26
CA TYR A 305 -3.88 -2.18 14.99
C TYR A 305 -3.69 -2.32 16.51
N VAL A 306 -3.58 -3.56 16.99
CA VAL A 306 -3.42 -3.82 18.43
C VAL A 306 -2.14 -3.17 18.96
N THR A 307 -1.03 -3.25 18.22
CA THR A 307 0.23 -2.61 18.61
C THR A 307 0.08 -1.09 18.67
N GLN A 308 -0.48 -0.48 17.61
CA GLN A 308 -0.69 0.96 17.57
C GLN A 308 -1.59 1.42 18.72
N TRP A 309 -2.71 0.73 18.91
CA TRP A 309 -3.67 1.01 19.98
C TRP A 309 -3.05 0.86 21.37
N SER A 310 -2.30 -0.23 21.62
CA SER A 310 -1.65 -0.50 22.91
C SER A 310 -0.61 0.56 23.25
N VAL A 311 0.22 0.96 22.26
CA VAL A 311 1.25 1.98 22.49
C VAL A 311 0.60 3.34 22.79
N GLN A 312 -0.50 3.68 22.15
CA GLN A 312 -1.21 4.94 22.39
C GLN A 312 -1.96 4.95 23.73
N ASN A 313 -2.56 3.84 24.15
CA ASN A 313 -3.43 3.80 25.33
C ASN A 313 -2.75 3.31 26.62
N TRP A 314 -1.73 2.45 26.52
CA TRP A 314 -1.05 1.90 27.71
C TRP A 314 0.28 2.58 28.00
N VAL A 315 0.98 3.06 26.94
CA VAL A 315 2.26 3.75 27.08
C VAL A 315 2.07 5.27 27.06
N ASP A 316 0.84 5.73 26.76
CA ASP A 316 0.49 7.16 26.59
C ASP A 316 1.42 7.88 25.60
N ALA A 317 1.84 7.14 24.57
CA ALA A 317 2.73 7.67 23.57
C ALA A 317 1.97 8.57 22.59
N PRO A 318 2.62 9.62 22.08
CA PRO A 318 2.01 10.47 21.05
C PRO A 318 1.69 9.66 19.79
N ALA A 319 0.80 10.19 18.93
CA ALA A 319 0.28 9.50 17.74
C ALA A 319 1.39 8.90 16.85
N TRP A 320 2.53 9.60 16.70
CA TRP A 320 3.68 9.11 15.94
C TRP A 320 4.34 7.86 16.56
N GLY A 321 4.35 7.72 17.89
CA GLY A 321 4.90 6.53 18.57
C GLY A 321 4.10 5.27 18.27
N GLY A 322 2.78 5.35 18.35
CA GLY A 322 1.88 4.28 17.94
C GLY A 322 2.01 3.93 16.46
N ALA A 323 2.12 4.94 15.59
CA ALA A 323 2.28 4.77 14.16
C ALA A 323 3.62 4.07 13.81
N LEU A 324 4.72 4.44 14.47
CA LEU A 324 6.03 3.80 14.32
C LEU A 324 5.98 2.32 14.71
N ALA A 325 5.44 2.03 15.89
CA ALA A 325 5.34 0.67 16.41
C ALA A 325 4.41 -0.21 15.53
N GLY A 326 3.27 0.33 15.12
CA GLY A 326 2.34 -0.34 14.20
C GLY A 326 2.98 -0.64 12.84
N ALA A 327 3.67 0.32 12.23
CA ALA A 327 4.38 0.15 10.98
C ALA A 327 5.53 -0.86 11.07
N PHE A 328 6.29 -0.84 12.17
CA PHE A 328 7.31 -1.85 12.45
C PHE A 328 6.71 -3.25 12.46
N VAL A 329 5.65 -3.47 13.24
CA VAL A 329 4.99 -4.79 13.35
C VAL A 329 4.37 -5.22 12.02
N ALA A 330 3.75 -4.31 11.27
CA ALA A 330 3.19 -4.59 9.94
C ALA A 330 4.27 -5.13 8.98
N SER A 331 5.38 -4.41 8.88
CA SER A 331 6.49 -4.77 8.00
C SER A 331 7.21 -6.05 8.46
N PHE A 332 7.54 -6.15 9.73
CA PHE A 332 8.22 -7.30 10.31
C PHE A 332 7.40 -8.59 10.18
N SER A 333 6.10 -8.56 10.56
CA SER A 333 5.22 -9.74 10.51
C SER A 333 4.98 -10.22 9.08
N ALA A 334 4.72 -9.29 8.12
CA ALA A 334 4.57 -9.64 6.71
C ALA A 334 5.85 -10.32 6.16
N TRP A 335 7.01 -9.83 6.54
CA TRP A 335 8.30 -10.40 6.15
C TRP A 335 8.53 -11.78 6.78
N VAL A 336 8.24 -11.96 8.06
CA VAL A 336 8.39 -13.25 8.75
C VAL A 336 7.45 -14.30 8.15
N ILE A 337 6.19 -13.93 7.86
CA ILE A 337 5.26 -14.85 7.19
C ILE A 337 5.79 -15.27 5.81
N ALA A 338 6.30 -14.31 5.03
CA ALA A 338 6.87 -14.60 3.71
C ALA A 338 8.15 -15.46 3.78
N LEU A 339 8.93 -15.37 4.87
CA LEU A 339 10.08 -16.26 5.10
C LEU A 339 9.65 -17.70 5.37
N VAL A 340 8.60 -17.90 6.16
CA VAL A 340 8.08 -19.23 6.51
C VAL A 340 7.28 -19.85 5.35
N ARG A 341 6.58 -19.01 4.60
CA ARG A 341 5.76 -19.41 3.44
C ARG A 341 6.07 -18.54 2.22
N PRO A 342 7.15 -18.87 1.46
CA PRO A 342 7.62 -18.04 0.33
C PRO A 342 6.61 -17.86 -0.81
N THR A 343 5.59 -18.71 -0.88
CA THR A 343 4.49 -18.56 -1.84
C THR A 343 3.49 -17.47 -1.49
N LEU A 344 3.57 -16.90 -0.26
CA LEU A 344 2.74 -15.79 0.15
C LEU A 344 3.44 -14.47 -0.16
N SER A 345 2.78 -13.61 -0.92
CA SER A 345 3.32 -12.29 -1.28
C SER A 345 3.38 -11.39 -0.04
N ARG A 346 4.59 -10.93 0.29
CA ARG A 346 4.84 -9.94 1.34
C ARG A 346 4.00 -8.68 1.14
N MET A 347 3.95 -8.16 -0.10
CA MET A 347 3.20 -6.93 -0.40
C MET A 347 1.71 -7.09 -0.17
N VAL A 348 1.13 -8.26 -0.53
CA VAL A 348 -0.30 -8.52 -0.29
C VAL A 348 -0.62 -8.59 1.20
N LEU A 349 0.29 -9.12 2.02
CA LEU A 349 0.11 -9.17 3.48
C LEU A 349 0.24 -7.80 4.14
N PHE A 350 1.13 -6.98 3.62
CA PHE A 350 1.51 -5.70 4.22
C PHE A 350 0.64 -4.52 3.77
N LEU A 351 0.31 -4.43 2.47
CA LEU A 351 -0.35 -3.27 1.88
C LEU A 351 -1.67 -2.87 2.57
N PRO A 352 -2.54 -3.80 3.01
CA PRO A 352 -3.74 -3.46 3.76
C PRO A 352 -3.49 -2.69 5.06
N SER A 353 -2.33 -2.88 5.71
CA SER A 353 -1.96 -2.15 6.92
C SER A 353 -1.71 -0.65 6.67
N PHE A 354 -1.39 -0.25 5.44
CA PHE A 354 -1.29 1.18 5.09
C PHE A 354 -2.62 1.90 5.22
N TRP A 355 -3.73 1.24 4.88
CA TRP A 355 -5.05 1.83 5.01
C TRP A 355 -5.47 1.96 6.48
N LEU A 356 -4.96 1.07 7.32
CA LEU A 356 -5.16 1.15 8.76
C LEU A 356 -4.36 2.29 9.40
N LEU A 357 -3.09 2.46 9.01
CA LEU A 357 -2.21 3.53 9.52
C LEU A 357 -2.66 4.93 9.08
N VAL A 358 -3.45 5.02 8.01
CA VAL A 358 -4.17 6.19 7.46
C VAL A 358 -3.32 7.48 7.37
N PRO A 359 -2.06 7.43 6.91
CA PRO A 359 -1.23 8.65 6.83
C PRO A 359 -1.81 9.70 5.87
N GLY A 360 -2.55 9.27 4.85
CA GLY A 360 -3.18 10.16 3.87
C GLY A 360 -4.31 11.01 4.44
N SER A 361 -5.06 10.50 5.43
CA SER A 361 -6.14 11.28 6.05
C SER A 361 -5.61 12.43 6.89
N LEU A 362 -4.52 12.19 7.64
CA LEU A 362 -3.84 13.26 8.38
C LEU A 362 -3.31 14.33 7.44
N GLY A 363 -2.74 13.93 6.29
CA GLY A 363 -2.30 14.86 5.26
C GLY A 363 -3.45 15.70 4.70
N LEU A 364 -4.60 15.07 4.36
CA LEU A 364 -5.76 15.80 3.84
C LEU A 364 -6.33 16.79 4.86
N VAL A 365 -6.52 16.38 6.12
CA VAL A 365 -6.96 17.27 7.21
C VAL A 365 -6.01 18.46 7.34
N THR A 366 -4.70 18.18 7.38
CA THR A 366 -3.66 19.21 7.49
C THR A 366 -3.74 20.23 6.36
N VAL A 367 -3.76 19.78 5.09
CA VAL A 367 -3.76 20.71 3.94
C VAL A 367 -5.07 21.50 3.89
N THR A 368 -6.19 20.87 4.25
CA THR A 368 -7.50 21.57 4.32
C THR A 368 -7.49 22.64 5.41
N GLN A 369 -7.03 22.33 6.61
CA GLN A 369 -6.96 23.29 7.72
C GLN A 369 -5.96 24.42 7.46
N LEU A 370 -4.79 24.12 6.87
CA LEU A 370 -3.80 25.14 6.48
C LEU A 370 -4.37 26.15 5.46
N GLY A 371 -5.28 25.72 4.60
CA GLY A 371 -5.96 26.61 3.66
C GLY A 371 -6.98 27.56 4.33
N ILE A 372 -7.46 27.23 5.54
CA ILE A 372 -8.47 28.02 6.28
C ILE A 372 -7.80 28.92 7.31
N ASP A 373 -6.98 28.36 8.20
CA ASP A 373 -6.23 29.10 9.22
C ASP A 373 -4.80 28.53 9.36
N PRO A 374 -3.83 29.11 8.65
CA PRO A 374 -2.45 28.64 8.68
C PRO A 374 -1.79 28.71 10.07
N ARG A 375 -2.19 29.64 10.92
CA ARG A 375 -1.53 29.83 12.24
C ARG A 375 -1.97 28.76 13.24
N GLU A 376 -3.27 28.47 13.31
CA GLU A 376 -3.81 27.45 14.21
C GLU A 376 -3.59 26.01 13.70
N SER A 377 -3.34 25.85 12.41
CA SER A 377 -3.15 24.52 11.79
C SER A 377 -1.71 23.99 11.86
N TRP A 378 -0.74 24.79 12.28
CA TRP A 378 0.67 24.40 12.34
C TRP A 378 0.94 23.17 13.23
N PRO A 379 0.36 23.04 14.43
CA PRO A 379 0.51 21.82 15.24
C PRO A 379 -0.02 20.56 14.55
N THR A 380 -1.14 20.67 13.82
CA THR A 380 -1.70 19.56 13.03
C THR A 380 -0.75 19.14 11.91
N ALA A 381 -0.13 20.10 11.22
CA ALA A 381 0.86 19.86 10.17
C ALA A 381 2.11 19.16 10.72
N MET A 382 2.63 19.60 11.84
CA MET A 382 3.78 18.97 12.50
C MET A 382 3.45 17.55 12.96
N ASN A 383 2.26 17.32 13.52
CA ASN A 383 1.82 15.99 13.91
C ASN A 383 1.68 15.05 12.70
N ALA A 384 1.05 15.50 11.62
CA ALA A 384 0.91 14.71 10.40
C ALA A 384 2.27 14.33 9.80
N THR A 385 3.20 15.28 9.72
CA THR A 385 4.56 15.05 9.24
C THR A 385 5.30 14.05 10.12
N SER A 386 5.19 14.18 11.46
CA SER A 386 5.80 13.26 12.41
C SER A 386 5.25 11.83 12.27
N VAL A 387 3.94 11.68 12.05
CA VAL A 387 3.32 10.37 11.84
C VAL A 387 3.79 9.73 10.52
N VAL A 388 3.84 10.48 9.42
CA VAL A 388 4.33 9.97 8.13
C VAL A 388 5.80 9.52 8.24
N LEU A 389 6.65 10.32 8.88
CA LEU A 389 8.04 9.98 9.14
C LEU A 389 8.16 8.74 10.03
N ALA A 390 7.38 8.67 11.11
CA ALA A 390 7.35 7.54 12.03
C ALA A 390 6.96 6.23 11.33
N ILE A 391 5.94 6.27 10.46
CA ILE A 391 5.53 5.12 9.65
C ILE A 391 6.69 4.69 8.74
N ALA A 392 7.30 5.61 8.00
CA ALA A 392 8.41 5.30 7.11
C ALA A 392 9.60 4.67 7.86
N LEU A 393 9.99 5.22 9.02
CA LEU A 393 11.03 4.65 9.87
C LEU A 393 10.64 3.27 10.43
N GLY A 394 9.39 3.12 10.88
CA GLY A 394 8.86 1.84 11.35
C GLY A 394 8.96 0.73 10.29
N LEU A 395 8.66 1.05 9.03
CA LEU A 395 8.81 0.13 7.90
C LEU A 395 10.27 -0.28 7.68
N VAL A 396 11.18 0.69 7.66
CA VAL A 396 12.61 0.45 7.45
C VAL A 396 13.18 -0.39 8.59
N PHE A 397 12.83 -0.09 9.83
CA PHE A 397 13.27 -0.88 10.98
C PHE A 397 12.68 -2.29 10.99
N GLY A 398 11.39 -2.45 10.66
CA GLY A 398 10.74 -3.76 10.57
C GLY A 398 11.34 -4.66 9.50
N THR A 399 11.58 -4.12 8.29
CA THR A 399 12.26 -4.86 7.21
C THR A 399 13.69 -5.22 7.58
N SER A 400 14.43 -4.31 8.21
CA SER A 400 15.82 -4.52 8.63
C SER A 400 15.92 -5.60 9.71
N ALA A 401 15.04 -5.57 10.71
CA ALA A 401 14.96 -6.58 11.76
C ALA A 401 14.64 -7.97 11.18
N ALA A 402 13.70 -8.05 10.25
CA ALA A 402 13.35 -9.32 9.60
C ALA A 402 14.49 -9.87 8.73
N ARG A 403 15.24 -9.01 8.04
CA ARG A 403 16.45 -9.39 7.28
C ARG A 403 17.56 -9.92 8.21
N ALA A 404 17.77 -9.27 9.35
CA ALA A 404 18.72 -9.71 10.38
C ALA A 404 18.34 -11.08 10.95
N LEU A 405 17.06 -11.29 11.24
CA LEU A 405 16.52 -12.59 11.68
C LEU A 405 16.80 -13.70 10.65
N ARG A 406 16.54 -13.44 9.38
CA ARG A 406 16.85 -14.39 8.29
C ARG A 406 18.33 -14.76 8.24
N PHE A 407 19.22 -13.77 8.38
CA PHE A 407 20.66 -14.01 8.37
C PHE A 407 21.08 -14.92 9.55
N THR A 408 20.57 -14.63 10.74
CA THR A 408 20.86 -15.41 11.96
C THR A 408 20.37 -16.85 11.83
N ILE A 409 19.15 -17.08 11.34
CA ILE A 409 18.59 -18.41 11.11
C ILE A 409 19.45 -19.20 10.11
N ARG A 410 19.78 -18.59 8.95
CA ARG A 410 20.62 -19.24 7.94
C ARG A 410 22.01 -19.60 8.45
N ARG A 411 22.63 -18.70 9.23
CA ARG A 411 23.93 -18.95 9.84
C ARG A 411 23.87 -20.12 10.85
N GLY A 412 22.81 -20.18 11.65
CA GLY A 412 22.57 -21.28 12.59
C GLY A 412 22.38 -22.63 11.89
N LEU A 413 21.61 -22.65 10.79
CA LEU A 413 21.41 -23.87 10.00
C LEU A 413 22.69 -24.35 9.32
N ARG A 414 23.50 -23.44 8.75
CA ARG A 414 24.82 -23.79 8.18
C ARG A 414 25.74 -24.39 9.21
N ARG A 415 25.90 -23.78 10.39
CA ARG A 415 26.73 -24.30 11.49
C ARG A 415 26.29 -25.70 11.94
N ARG A 416 24.98 -25.97 11.97
CA ARG A 416 24.45 -27.31 12.30
C ARG A 416 24.74 -28.33 11.20
N ALA A 417 24.67 -27.93 9.92
CA ALA A 417 25.02 -28.77 8.81
C ALA A 417 26.53 -29.12 8.80
N ASP A 418 27.37 -28.11 9.01
CA ASP A 418 28.84 -28.28 9.10
C ASP A 418 29.23 -29.19 10.28
N ALA A 419 28.59 -29.02 11.46
CA ALA A 419 28.82 -29.89 12.62
C ALA A 419 28.38 -31.35 12.38
N ARG A 420 27.27 -31.58 11.66
CA ARG A 420 26.83 -32.93 11.28
C ARG A 420 27.78 -33.57 10.25
N ALA A 421 28.25 -32.81 9.25
CA ALA A 421 29.22 -33.29 8.28
C ALA A 421 30.56 -33.67 8.94
N ALA A 422 31.00 -32.91 9.94
CA ALA A 422 32.19 -33.20 10.72
C ALA A 422 32.04 -34.47 11.57
N SER A 423 30.87 -34.75 12.15
CA SER A 423 30.62 -35.95 12.94
C SER A 423 30.56 -37.21 12.08
N THR A 424 30.06 -37.15 10.84
CA THR A 424 30.03 -38.27 9.88
C THR A 424 31.40 -38.61 9.26
N LEU A 425 32.39 -37.70 9.40
CA LEU A 425 33.77 -37.95 8.92
C LEU A 425 34.65 -38.57 10.03
N VAL A 426 34.16 -38.67 11.27
CA VAL A 426 34.88 -39.24 12.40
C VAL A 426 34.41 -40.66 12.77
N GLU A 427 33.27 -41.10 12.21
CA GLU A 427 32.81 -42.50 12.18
C GLU A 427 33.32 -43.20 10.90
#